data_34173c6f0d6e087d2cc411c37bd25195
#
_entry.id   34173c6f0d6e087d2cc411c37bd25195
#
_cell.length_a   1.000
_cell.length_b   1.000
_cell.length_c   1.000
_cell.angle_alpha   90.00
_cell.angle_beta   90.00
_cell.angle_gamma   90.00
#
_symmetry.space_group_name_H-M   'P 1'
#
loop_
_entity.id
_entity.type
_entity.pdbx_description
1 polymer ?
#
loop_
_entity_poly.entity_id
_entity_poly.type
_entity_poly.pdbx_seq_one_letter_code
_entity_poly.pdbx_strand_id
1 'polypeptide(L)'
;IARLLKGLDIAQLLSVVEEIPMVPDTIEVVCELKKRGYIVGVISDSYEFVAQHIKNKINADFVIANELEFSNGIATGEVKVPFYFAKTQKSRCNHNFCKSNVLLHISEKYDIPPDNIIAVGDSEYDICMLKYAGIGISFCSANQILNAIADKTINIRSFKPILDFAL
;
A
#
# COMPACT_ATOMS: atom_id res chain seq x y z
N ILE A 1 -16.96 -0.64 8.37
CA ILE A 1 -17.11 -0.65 6.88
C ILE A 1 -17.42 -2.06 6.42
N ALA A 2 -16.63 -3.11 6.77
CA ALA A 2 -16.83 -4.47 6.28
C ALA A 2 -18.26 -5.02 6.47
N ARG A 3 -18.88 -4.76 7.62
CA ARG A 3 -20.28 -5.17 7.89
C ARG A 3 -21.29 -4.59 6.90
N LEU A 4 -20.97 -3.44 6.28
CA LEU A 4 -21.82 -2.83 5.24
C LEU A 4 -21.73 -3.56 3.91
N LEU A 5 -20.67 -4.35 3.71
CA LEU A 5 -20.45 -5.16 2.51
C LEU A 5 -21.06 -6.55 2.63
N LYS A 6 -21.56 -6.94 3.82
CA LYS A 6 -22.19 -8.24 4.05
C LYS A 6 -23.32 -8.51 3.06
N GLY A 7 -23.28 -9.66 2.41
CA GLY A 7 -24.29 -10.09 1.45
C GLY A 7 -24.01 -9.65 0.00
N LEU A 8 -22.98 -8.84 -0.24
CA LEU A 8 -22.60 -8.46 -1.61
C LEU A 8 -21.75 -9.55 -2.24
N ASP A 9 -21.97 -9.77 -3.54
CA ASP A 9 -21.17 -10.68 -4.35
C ASP A 9 -19.82 -10.06 -4.72
N ILE A 10 -18.75 -10.86 -4.75
CA ILE A 10 -17.39 -10.39 -5.07
C ILE A 10 -17.32 -9.78 -6.47
N ALA A 11 -18.05 -10.28 -7.46
CA ALA A 11 -18.04 -9.74 -8.81
C ALA A 11 -18.68 -8.36 -8.86
N GLN A 12 -19.75 -8.13 -8.07
CA GLN A 12 -20.35 -6.79 -7.93
C GLN A 12 -19.37 -5.81 -7.28
N LEU A 13 -18.66 -6.24 -6.24
CA LEU A 13 -17.64 -5.40 -5.58
C LEU A 13 -16.49 -5.06 -6.55
N LEU A 14 -16.01 -6.03 -7.33
CA LEU A 14 -14.96 -5.81 -8.31
C LEU A 14 -15.39 -4.88 -9.45
N SER A 15 -16.65 -4.95 -9.91
CA SER A 15 -17.15 -4.04 -10.94
C SER A 15 -17.10 -2.58 -10.48
N VAL A 16 -17.37 -2.31 -9.21
CA VAL A 16 -17.24 -0.96 -8.64
C VAL A 16 -15.77 -0.52 -8.60
N VAL A 17 -14.85 -1.45 -8.26
CA VAL A 17 -13.41 -1.16 -8.22
C VAL A 17 -12.86 -0.81 -9.60
N GLU A 18 -13.37 -1.46 -10.66
CA GLU A 18 -12.95 -1.19 -12.04
C GLU A 18 -13.29 0.24 -12.51
N GLU A 19 -14.34 0.82 -11.98
CA GLU A 19 -14.77 2.20 -12.28
C GLU A 19 -13.91 3.27 -11.61
N ILE A 20 -13.12 2.91 -10.58
CA ILE A 20 -12.26 3.86 -9.85
C ILE A 20 -11.06 4.23 -10.72
N PRO A 21 -10.91 5.52 -11.08
CA PRO A 21 -9.79 5.94 -11.91
C PRO A 21 -8.48 5.86 -11.15
N MET A 22 -7.48 5.22 -11.74
CA MET A 22 -6.10 5.27 -11.25
C MET A 22 -5.43 6.61 -11.61
N VAL A 23 -4.32 6.90 -10.92
CA VAL A 23 -3.40 7.95 -11.35
C VAL A 23 -2.89 7.58 -12.76
N PRO A 24 -2.97 8.49 -13.76
CA PRO A 24 -2.81 8.13 -15.18
C PRO A 24 -1.50 7.44 -15.55
N ASP A 25 -0.40 7.80 -14.90
CA ASP A 25 0.95 7.31 -15.22
C ASP A 25 1.42 6.13 -14.33
N THR A 26 0.54 5.56 -13.50
CA THR A 26 0.89 4.49 -12.57
C THR A 26 1.55 3.30 -13.25
N ILE A 27 0.97 2.81 -14.35
CA ILE A 27 1.48 1.62 -15.05
C ILE A 27 2.84 1.93 -15.69
N GLU A 28 3.01 3.10 -16.30
CA GLU A 28 4.27 3.55 -16.89
C GLU A 28 5.38 3.62 -15.85
N VAL A 29 5.10 4.26 -14.70
CA VAL A 29 6.07 4.43 -13.62
C VAL A 29 6.46 3.09 -12.98
N VAL A 30 5.50 2.22 -12.70
CA VAL A 30 5.78 0.88 -12.17
C VAL A 30 6.62 0.06 -13.15
N CYS A 31 6.30 0.10 -14.44
CA CYS A 31 7.09 -0.57 -15.48
C CYS A 31 8.54 -0.06 -15.49
N GLU A 32 8.75 1.24 -15.40
CA GLU A 32 10.08 1.84 -15.38
C GLU A 32 10.87 1.49 -14.11
N LEU A 33 10.23 1.52 -12.93
CA LEU A 33 10.84 1.09 -11.67
C LEU A 33 11.30 -0.37 -11.74
N LYS A 34 10.46 -1.26 -12.29
CA LYS A 34 10.83 -2.67 -12.46
C LYS A 34 11.99 -2.87 -13.43
N LYS A 35 12.09 -2.09 -14.51
CA LYS A 35 13.26 -2.10 -15.42
C LYS A 35 14.54 -1.68 -14.71
N ARG A 36 14.45 -0.78 -13.72
CA ARG A 36 15.56 -0.37 -12.86
C ARG A 36 15.89 -1.38 -11.74
N GLY A 37 15.19 -2.52 -11.69
CA GLY A 37 15.43 -3.58 -10.70
C GLY A 37 14.67 -3.42 -9.38
N TYR A 38 13.73 -2.48 -9.29
CA TYR A 38 12.89 -2.32 -8.09
C TYR A 38 11.86 -3.44 -7.98
N ILE A 39 11.64 -3.89 -6.75
CA ILE A 39 10.48 -4.70 -6.35
C ILE A 39 9.38 -3.71 -5.94
N VAL A 40 8.24 -3.78 -6.64
CA VAL A 40 7.11 -2.86 -6.42
C VAL A 40 5.97 -3.59 -5.73
N GLY A 41 5.47 -3.04 -4.63
CA GLY A 41 4.38 -3.63 -3.86
C GLY A 41 3.29 -2.65 -3.47
N VAL A 42 2.14 -3.21 -3.11
CA VAL A 42 0.97 -2.49 -2.60
C VAL A 42 0.72 -2.90 -1.15
N ILE A 43 0.72 -1.93 -0.24
CA ILE A 43 0.36 -2.10 1.17
C ILE A 43 -0.87 -1.24 1.45
N SER A 44 -1.98 -1.86 1.86
CA SER A 44 -3.26 -1.17 1.98
C SER A 44 -4.02 -1.57 3.24
N ASP A 45 -4.71 -0.61 3.85
CA ASP A 45 -5.69 -0.87 4.91
C ASP A 45 -7.08 -1.23 4.32
N SER A 46 -7.23 -1.19 3.00
CA SER A 46 -8.39 -1.68 2.28
C SER A 46 -8.38 -3.22 2.19
N TYR A 47 -9.22 -3.79 1.35
CA TYR A 47 -9.37 -5.24 1.23
C TYR A 47 -8.45 -5.84 0.18
N GLU A 48 -7.99 -7.07 0.46
CA GLU A 48 -7.03 -7.78 -0.38
C GLU A 48 -7.54 -7.98 -1.81
N PHE A 49 -8.82 -8.28 -2.01
CA PHE A 49 -9.38 -8.48 -3.35
C PHE A 49 -9.28 -7.20 -4.21
N VAL A 50 -9.44 -6.00 -3.59
CA VAL A 50 -9.25 -4.69 -4.25
C VAL A 50 -7.78 -4.47 -4.57
N ALA A 51 -6.93 -4.64 -3.56
CA ALA A 51 -5.49 -4.43 -3.70
C ALA A 51 -4.86 -5.42 -4.69
N GLN A 52 -5.35 -6.67 -4.75
CA GLN A 52 -4.93 -7.68 -5.72
C GLN A 52 -5.34 -7.31 -7.15
N HIS A 53 -6.56 -6.75 -7.33
CA HIS A 53 -6.98 -6.22 -8.63
C HIS A 53 -6.01 -5.11 -9.11
N ILE A 54 -5.71 -4.15 -8.24
CA ILE A 54 -4.75 -3.07 -8.56
C ILE A 54 -3.35 -3.64 -8.84
N LYS A 55 -2.85 -4.53 -7.98
CA LYS A 55 -1.55 -5.21 -8.17
C LYS A 55 -1.44 -5.83 -9.55
N ASN A 56 -2.45 -6.57 -9.99
CA ASN A 56 -2.47 -7.23 -11.31
C ASN A 56 -2.48 -6.19 -12.45
N LYS A 57 -3.27 -5.12 -12.31
CA LYS A 57 -3.41 -4.07 -13.32
C LYS A 57 -2.11 -3.28 -13.53
N ILE A 58 -1.34 -3.03 -12.47
CA ILE A 58 -0.07 -2.31 -12.53
C ILE A 58 1.15 -3.24 -12.64
N ASN A 59 0.94 -4.56 -12.61
CA ASN A 59 2.00 -5.57 -12.60
C ASN A 59 2.99 -5.40 -11.44
N ALA A 60 2.48 -5.09 -10.24
CA ALA A 60 3.31 -5.06 -9.02
C ALA A 60 3.66 -6.48 -8.56
N ASP A 61 4.70 -6.62 -7.74
CA ASP A 61 5.27 -7.90 -7.35
C ASP A 61 4.54 -8.55 -6.18
N PHE A 62 4.05 -7.74 -5.24
CA PHE A 62 3.32 -8.24 -4.07
C PHE A 62 2.18 -7.30 -3.65
N VAL A 63 1.28 -7.85 -2.84
CA VAL A 63 0.24 -7.09 -2.14
C VAL A 63 0.13 -7.58 -0.69
N ILE A 64 -0.10 -6.66 0.24
CA ILE A 64 -0.47 -6.96 1.62
C ILE A 64 -1.59 -6.01 2.01
N ALA A 65 -2.76 -6.58 2.31
CA ALA A 65 -3.96 -5.83 2.68
C ALA A 65 -4.86 -6.69 3.58
N ASN A 66 -5.91 -6.10 4.15
CA ASN A 66 -6.85 -6.82 4.99
C ASN A 66 -7.67 -7.82 4.17
N GLU A 67 -7.95 -8.98 4.75
CA GLU A 67 -8.73 -10.05 4.11
C GLU A 67 -10.22 -9.88 4.47
N LEU A 68 -11.06 -9.48 3.51
CA LEU A 68 -12.52 -9.57 3.66
C LEU A 68 -12.92 -11.03 3.42
N GLU A 69 -13.61 -11.64 4.38
CA GLU A 69 -14.04 -13.02 4.25
C GLU A 69 -15.21 -13.17 3.28
N PHE A 70 -15.12 -14.17 2.42
CA PHE A 70 -16.19 -14.57 1.50
C PHE A 70 -16.61 -16.03 1.75
N SER A 71 -17.91 -16.29 1.67
CA SER A 71 -18.49 -17.62 1.66
C SER A 71 -19.28 -17.79 0.37
N ASN A 72 -18.89 -18.76 -0.47
CA ASN A 72 -19.49 -18.98 -1.79
C ASN A 72 -19.56 -17.72 -2.68
N GLY A 73 -18.52 -16.88 -2.64
CA GLY A 73 -18.47 -15.63 -3.40
C GLY A 73 -19.20 -14.45 -2.77
N ILE A 74 -19.86 -14.64 -1.63
CA ILE A 74 -20.63 -13.59 -0.92
C ILE A 74 -19.84 -13.11 0.30
N ALA A 75 -19.72 -11.81 0.48
CA ALA A 75 -19.05 -11.22 1.62
C ALA A 75 -19.78 -11.52 2.94
N THR A 76 -19.07 -12.04 3.94
CA THR A 76 -19.61 -12.35 5.27
C THR A 76 -19.71 -11.10 6.15
N GLY A 77 -18.93 -10.06 5.84
CA GLY A 77 -18.78 -8.85 6.65
C GLY A 77 -17.70 -8.97 7.72
N GLU A 78 -17.00 -10.11 7.80
CA GLU A 78 -15.87 -10.33 8.70
C GLU A 78 -14.55 -9.97 8.00
N VAL A 79 -13.57 -9.47 8.77
CA VAL A 79 -12.25 -9.07 8.27
C VAL A 79 -11.17 -9.69 9.13
N LYS A 80 -10.17 -10.23 8.47
CA LYS A 80 -8.94 -10.67 9.09
C LYS A 80 -7.81 -9.72 8.72
N VAL A 81 -7.11 -9.21 9.73
CA VAL A 81 -5.91 -8.40 9.55
C VAL A 81 -4.72 -9.35 9.45
N PRO A 82 -3.93 -9.32 8.36
CA PRO A 82 -2.75 -10.15 8.23
C PRO A 82 -1.73 -9.90 9.35
N PHE A 83 -1.04 -10.95 9.78
CA PHE A 83 -0.04 -10.88 10.84
C PHE A 83 1.13 -9.92 10.52
N TYR A 84 1.36 -9.63 9.26
CA TYR A 84 2.38 -8.67 8.79
C TYR A 84 2.19 -7.26 9.36
N PHE A 85 0.95 -6.86 9.66
CA PHE A 85 0.66 -5.58 10.29
C PHE A 85 0.91 -5.60 11.80
N ALA A 86 0.89 -6.78 12.43
CA ALA A 86 0.93 -6.93 13.88
C ALA A 86 2.26 -6.44 14.46
N LYS A 87 2.17 -5.86 15.66
CA LYS A 87 3.33 -5.44 16.44
C LYS A 87 4.18 -6.64 16.85
N THR A 88 5.49 -6.51 16.66
CA THR A 88 6.52 -7.47 17.10
C THR A 88 7.55 -6.78 17.97
N GLN A 89 8.52 -7.53 18.49
CA GLN A 89 9.65 -6.96 19.24
C GLN A 89 10.55 -6.05 18.39
N LYS A 90 10.53 -6.22 17.06
CA LYS A 90 11.29 -5.40 16.11
C LYS A 90 10.54 -4.13 15.68
N SER A 91 9.28 -3.98 16.06
CA SER A 91 8.45 -2.83 15.67
C SER A 91 9.04 -1.53 16.19
N ARG A 92 9.11 -0.52 15.33
CA ARG A 92 9.68 0.80 15.64
C ARG A 92 8.63 1.80 16.13
N CYS A 93 7.35 1.43 16.19
CA CYS A 93 6.25 2.23 16.73
C CYS A 93 5.42 1.45 17.75
N ASN A 94 4.52 2.15 18.46
CA ASN A 94 3.69 1.55 19.50
C ASN A 94 2.30 1.09 19.04
N HIS A 95 1.99 1.18 17.74
CA HIS A 95 0.72 0.73 17.20
C HIS A 95 0.64 -0.80 17.20
N ASN A 96 -0.52 -1.35 17.59
CA ASN A 96 -0.74 -2.80 17.57
C ASN A 96 -0.73 -3.37 16.15
N PHE A 97 -1.22 -2.57 15.18
CA PHE A 97 -1.19 -2.85 13.75
C PHE A 97 -0.66 -1.62 13.03
N CYS A 98 0.31 -1.81 12.13
CA CYS A 98 0.93 -0.69 11.43
C CYS A 98 1.58 -1.13 10.12
N LYS A 99 1.50 -0.30 9.08
CA LYS A 99 2.17 -0.52 7.79
C LYS A 99 3.70 -0.54 7.91
N SER A 100 4.28 0.13 8.93
CA SER A 100 5.72 0.04 9.19
C SER A 100 6.18 -1.37 9.55
N ASN A 101 5.32 -2.21 10.17
CA ASN A 101 5.65 -3.61 10.43
C ASN A 101 5.69 -4.42 9.14
N VAL A 102 4.79 -4.11 8.20
CA VAL A 102 4.83 -4.70 6.84
C VAL A 102 6.14 -4.34 6.14
N LEU A 103 6.57 -3.07 6.21
CA LEU A 103 7.84 -2.62 5.62
C LEU A 103 9.02 -3.43 6.18
N LEU A 104 9.10 -3.62 7.51
CA LEU A 104 10.14 -4.43 8.14
C LEU A 104 10.12 -5.89 7.66
N HIS A 105 8.91 -6.47 7.54
CA HIS A 105 8.76 -7.83 7.04
C HIS A 105 9.21 -7.98 5.58
N ILE A 106 8.87 -7.02 4.72
CA ILE A 106 9.31 -6.98 3.32
C ILE A 106 10.82 -6.81 3.22
N SER A 107 11.39 -5.93 4.05
CA SER A 107 12.84 -5.74 4.19
C SER A 107 13.55 -7.07 4.47
N GLU A 108 13.06 -7.84 5.45
CA GLU A 108 13.61 -9.16 5.78
C GLU A 108 13.40 -10.20 4.66
N LYS A 109 12.18 -10.25 4.09
CA LYS A 109 11.83 -11.23 3.06
C LYS A 109 12.66 -11.12 1.80
N TYR A 110 12.99 -9.91 1.38
CA TYR A 110 13.74 -9.64 0.15
C TYR A 110 15.20 -9.30 0.39
N ASP A 111 15.65 -9.33 1.65
CA ASP A 111 17.02 -8.94 2.07
C ASP A 111 17.39 -7.52 1.58
N ILE A 112 16.43 -6.60 1.68
CA ILE A 112 16.57 -5.19 1.30
C ILE A 112 16.55 -4.35 2.58
N PRO A 113 17.64 -3.65 2.94
CA PRO A 113 17.64 -2.77 4.11
C PRO A 113 16.59 -1.66 3.96
N PRO A 114 15.94 -1.22 5.06
CA PRO A 114 14.94 -0.15 5.02
C PRO A 114 15.41 1.12 4.31
N ASP A 115 16.69 1.46 4.41
CA ASP A 115 17.30 2.62 3.76
C ASP A 115 17.24 2.55 2.21
N ASN A 116 17.04 1.37 1.65
CA ASN A 116 16.87 1.15 0.21
C ASN A 116 15.39 1.01 -0.20
N ILE A 117 14.45 1.36 0.68
CA ILE A 117 13.02 1.31 0.41
C ILE A 117 12.49 2.72 0.19
N ILE A 118 11.72 2.91 -0.88
CA ILE A 118 10.90 4.09 -1.10
C ILE A 118 9.48 3.75 -0.68
N ALA A 119 8.92 4.50 0.27
CA ALA A 119 7.53 4.37 0.69
C ALA A 119 6.73 5.58 0.25
N VAL A 120 5.54 5.33 -0.31
CA VAL A 120 4.62 6.38 -0.78
C VAL A 120 3.31 6.24 -0.02
N GLY A 121 2.79 7.34 0.50
CA GLY A 121 1.55 7.35 1.26
C GLY A 121 0.83 8.69 1.19
N ASP A 122 -0.46 8.70 1.55
CA ASP A 122 -1.32 9.88 1.46
C ASP A 122 -2.09 10.18 2.76
N SER A 123 -2.05 9.28 3.73
CA SER A 123 -2.87 9.34 4.93
C SER A 123 -2.06 9.24 6.24
N GLU A 124 -2.73 9.52 7.35
CA GLU A 124 -2.14 9.36 8.70
C GLU A 124 -1.68 7.93 9.00
N TYR A 125 -2.29 6.93 8.36
CA TYR A 125 -1.93 5.51 8.53
C TYR A 125 -0.59 5.16 7.87
N ASP A 126 -0.06 6.05 7.03
CA ASP A 126 1.23 5.87 6.34
C ASP A 126 2.42 6.50 7.09
N ILE A 127 2.17 7.35 8.09
CA ILE A 127 3.19 8.13 8.81
C ILE A 127 4.36 7.25 9.26
N CYS A 128 4.09 6.14 9.95
CA CYS A 128 5.16 5.28 10.44
C CYS A 128 5.92 4.59 9.30
N MET A 129 5.23 4.20 8.24
CA MET A 129 5.84 3.57 7.08
C MET A 129 6.79 4.54 6.36
N LEU A 130 6.34 5.77 6.11
CA LEU A 130 7.18 6.80 5.49
C LEU A 130 8.40 7.14 6.35
N LYS A 131 8.21 7.26 7.66
CA LYS A 131 9.28 7.61 8.60
C LYS A 131 10.41 6.57 8.67
N TYR A 132 10.11 5.30 8.40
CA TYR A 132 11.07 4.20 8.55
C TYR A 132 11.60 3.66 7.23
N ALA A 133 11.11 4.15 6.11
CA ALA A 133 11.70 3.95 4.79
C ALA A 133 12.95 4.81 4.61
N GLY A 134 13.81 4.44 3.67
CA GLY A 134 14.96 5.27 3.27
C GLY A 134 14.53 6.57 2.60
N ILE A 135 13.43 6.54 1.84
CA ILE A 135 12.78 7.73 1.30
C ILE A 135 11.27 7.61 1.52
N GLY A 136 10.72 8.44 2.38
CA GLY A 136 9.28 8.58 2.59
C GLY A 136 8.69 9.69 1.73
N ILE A 137 7.70 9.36 0.90
CA ILE A 137 7.07 10.30 -0.03
C ILE A 137 5.61 10.51 0.35
N SER A 138 5.23 11.75 0.68
CA SER A 138 3.83 12.15 0.81
C SER A 138 3.25 12.45 -0.58
N PHE A 139 2.13 11.79 -0.94
CA PHE A 139 1.51 11.91 -2.24
C PHE A 139 0.12 12.53 -2.17
N CYS A 140 -0.04 13.73 -2.72
CA CYS A 140 -1.32 14.47 -2.78
C CYS A 140 -2.07 14.52 -1.43
N SER A 141 -1.35 14.51 -0.32
CA SER A 141 -1.93 14.43 1.02
C SER A 141 -2.37 15.79 1.55
N ALA A 142 -3.57 15.83 2.14
CA ALA A 142 -4.03 16.97 2.94
C ALA A 142 -3.50 16.92 4.40
N ASN A 143 -2.88 15.82 4.81
CA ASN A 143 -2.38 15.63 6.17
C ASN A 143 -1.06 16.37 6.38
N GLN A 144 -1.09 17.46 7.17
CA GLN A 144 0.07 18.29 7.43
C GLN A 144 1.19 17.55 8.17
N ILE A 145 0.85 16.62 9.07
CA ILE A 145 1.83 15.83 9.81
C ILE A 145 2.58 14.90 8.84
N LEU A 146 1.85 14.23 7.95
CA LEU A 146 2.47 13.37 6.93
C LEU A 146 3.40 14.19 6.03
N ASN A 147 2.94 15.35 5.56
CA ASN A 147 3.76 16.26 4.73
C ASN A 147 5.03 16.73 5.46
N ALA A 148 4.93 16.98 6.77
CA ALA A 148 6.05 17.47 7.56
C ALA A 148 7.12 16.41 7.86
N ILE A 149 6.74 15.12 7.91
CA ILE A 149 7.66 14.01 8.22
C ILE A 149 8.21 13.32 6.96
N ALA A 150 7.59 13.54 5.81
CA ALA A 150 8.03 12.97 4.55
C ALA A 150 9.32 13.63 4.05
N ASP A 151 10.22 12.85 3.48
CA ASP A 151 11.45 13.36 2.85
C ASP A 151 11.13 14.15 1.58
N LYS A 152 10.05 13.77 0.90
CA LYS A 152 9.56 14.40 -0.34
C LYS A 152 8.05 14.53 -0.31
N THR A 153 7.53 15.56 -0.99
CA THR A 153 6.09 15.77 -1.17
C THR A 153 5.78 15.94 -2.65
N ILE A 154 4.83 15.16 -3.14
CA ILE A 154 4.31 15.24 -4.52
C ILE A 154 2.86 15.74 -4.44
N ASN A 155 2.61 16.95 -4.93
CA ASN A 155 1.29 17.61 -4.88
C ASN A 155 0.54 17.56 -6.22
N ILE A 156 1.05 16.82 -7.19
CA ILE A 156 0.42 16.59 -8.49
C ILE A 156 -0.04 15.13 -8.60
N ARG A 157 -1.13 14.87 -9.31
CA ARG A 157 -1.63 13.51 -9.56
C ARG A 157 -0.80 12.80 -10.64
N SER A 158 0.48 12.59 -10.34
CA SER A 158 1.46 11.93 -11.19
C SER A 158 2.50 11.24 -10.29
N PHE A 159 2.82 10.00 -10.60
CA PHE A 159 3.90 9.26 -9.94
C PHE A 159 5.27 9.46 -10.62
N LYS A 160 5.34 10.14 -11.77
CA LYS A 160 6.61 10.37 -12.49
C LYS A 160 7.72 10.98 -11.62
N PRO A 161 7.45 11.92 -10.70
CA PRO A 161 8.51 12.44 -9.83
C PRO A 161 9.20 11.40 -8.95
N ILE A 162 8.58 10.22 -8.73
CA ILE A 162 9.22 9.12 -7.98
C ILE A 162 10.46 8.62 -8.71
N LEU A 163 10.46 8.65 -10.05
CA LEU A 163 11.59 8.20 -10.86
C LEU A 163 12.85 9.02 -10.68
N ASP A 164 12.74 10.26 -10.20
CA ASP A 164 13.87 11.16 -9.91
C ASP A 164 14.56 10.77 -8.58
N PHE A 165 13.86 10.03 -7.72
CA PHE A 165 14.36 9.54 -6.43
C PHE A 165 14.80 8.08 -6.49
N ALA A 166 14.38 7.37 -7.52
CA ALA A 166 14.73 5.97 -7.78
C ALA A 166 16.04 5.93 -8.62
N LEU A 167 17.14 5.58 -7.96
CA LEU A 167 18.48 5.50 -8.55
C LEU A 167 18.69 4.20 -9.33
#